data_a328e3c147a6cce0a9f47e07911824ae
#
_entry.id   a328e3c147a6cce0a9f47e07911824ae
#
_cell.length_a   1.000
_cell.length_b   1.000
_cell.length_c   1.000
_cell.angle_alpha   90.00
_cell.angle_beta   90.00
_cell.angle_gamma   90.00
#
_symmetry.space_group_name_H-M   'P 1'
#
loop_
_entity.id
_entity.type
_entity.pdbx_description
1 polymer ?
#
loop_
_entity_poly.entity_id
_entity_poly.type
_entity_poly.pdbx_seq_one_letter_code
_entity_poly.pdbx_strand_id
1 'polypeptide(L)'
;MPQPDFLLCCNNICNCMTKWYENIARMCNIPLIMIDIPYNNTVDVHDTNVAYVRAQFDAAIHQLEELTGKKFDEKKFEHACENANRTAKPAPYSGFDLFNHMADVVTARGKVEAAEAFELLEKDLAEAVKEGKSTTPFPEKYRVMFEGIPCWPKLPNLFKPLKANGVNVTAVVYAPAFGFVYNNMDEMARAYYKAPNSVCIEQGVDWREGICRDNKVDGVLVHYNRSCKPWSGYMAEMQRRFTKDLGVPCAGFDGDQADPRNFNEAQYE
;
A
#
# COMPACT_ATOMS: atom_id res chain seq x y z
N MET A 1 -5.22 19.80 -15.32
CA MET A 1 -5.07 19.67 -13.85
C MET A 1 -4.67 21.03 -13.32
N PRO A 2 -5.25 21.52 -12.23
CA PRO A 2 -4.79 22.79 -11.63
C PRO A 2 -3.32 22.65 -11.20
N GLN A 3 -2.57 23.74 -11.31
CA GLN A 3 -1.19 23.78 -10.84
C GLN A 3 -1.19 23.76 -9.30
N PRO A 4 -0.41 22.88 -8.66
CA PRO A 4 -0.30 22.88 -7.20
C PRO A 4 0.55 24.07 -6.71
N ASP A 5 0.28 24.52 -5.49
CA ASP A 5 1.05 25.59 -4.82
C ASP A 5 2.36 25.06 -4.22
N PHE A 6 2.37 23.78 -3.82
CA PHE A 6 3.54 23.06 -3.31
C PHE A 6 3.33 21.55 -3.47
N LEU A 7 4.36 20.76 -3.24
CA LEU A 7 4.31 19.30 -3.22
C LEU A 7 4.82 18.76 -1.88
N LEU A 8 4.19 17.71 -1.37
CA LEU A 8 4.60 16.99 -0.18
C LEU A 8 4.80 15.51 -0.55
N CYS A 9 5.97 14.96 -0.26
CA CYS A 9 6.34 13.59 -0.59
C CYS A 9 7.21 12.98 0.50
N CYS A 10 7.21 11.66 0.61
CA CYS A 10 8.19 10.91 1.39
C CYS A 10 9.05 10.03 0.47
N ASN A 11 10.27 9.70 0.88
CA ASN A 11 11.20 8.91 0.06
C ASN A 11 11.07 7.39 0.23
N ASN A 12 10.25 6.90 1.16
CA ASN A 12 10.00 5.47 1.36
C ASN A 12 8.93 4.89 0.42
N ILE A 13 8.67 5.56 -0.67
CA ILE A 13 7.83 5.12 -1.79
C ILE A 13 8.70 4.68 -2.97
N CYS A 14 8.07 4.30 -4.08
CA CYS A 14 8.83 3.95 -5.28
C CYS A 14 9.69 5.13 -5.78
N ASN A 15 10.90 4.80 -6.22
CA ASN A 15 11.85 5.81 -6.72
C ASN A 15 11.32 6.62 -7.92
N CYS A 16 10.40 6.06 -8.73
CA CYS A 16 9.72 6.80 -9.79
C CYS A 16 8.85 7.93 -9.24
N MET A 17 8.06 7.66 -8.19
CA MET A 17 7.21 8.70 -7.58
C MET A 17 8.05 9.84 -7.02
N THR A 18 9.15 9.54 -6.32
CA THR A 18 10.07 10.57 -5.82
C THR A 18 10.57 11.45 -6.96
N LYS A 19 10.99 10.85 -8.08
CA LYS A 19 11.46 11.61 -9.26
C LYS A 19 10.34 12.38 -9.99
N TRP A 20 9.12 11.88 -9.97
CA TRP A 20 7.97 12.64 -10.52
C TRP A 20 7.73 13.90 -9.70
N TYR A 21 7.71 13.82 -8.38
CA TYR A 21 7.53 14.97 -7.50
C TYR A 21 8.66 16.00 -7.70
N GLU A 22 9.93 15.56 -7.75
CA GLU A 22 11.07 16.44 -8.03
C GLU A 22 10.95 17.15 -9.39
N ASN A 23 10.54 16.41 -10.44
CA ASN A 23 10.38 16.98 -11.79
C ASN A 23 9.20 17.96 -11.85
N ILE A 24 8.06 17.63 -11.26
CA ILE A 24 6.90 18.52 -11.23
C ILE A 24 7.24 19.80 -10.47
N ALA A 25 7.89 19.70 -9.31
CA ALA A 25 8.33 20.86 -8.53
C ALA A 25 9.21 21.79 -9.37
N ARG A 26 10.17 21.21 -10.10
CA ARG A 26 11.09 21.97 -10.98
C ARG A 26 10.35 22.58 -12.17
N MET A 27 9.47 21.81 -12.84
CA MET A 27 8.73 22.28 -14.02
C MET A 27 7.74 23.40 -13.66
N CYS A 28 7.10 23.30 -12.51
CA CYS A 28 6.13 24.29 -12.04
C CYS A 28 6.76 25.41 -11.23
N ASN A 29 8.05 25.32 -10.91
CA ASN A 29 8.80 26.23 -10.04
C ASN A 29 8.09 26.44 -8.68
N ILE A 30 7.75 25.33 -8.03
CA ILE A 30 7.02 25.30 -6.73
C ILE A 30 7.83 24.54 -5.67
N PRO A 31 7.60 24.84 -4.37
CA PRO A 31 8.28 24.12 -3.29
C PRO A 31 7.98 22.62 -3.28
N LEU A 32 8.99 21.82 -2.94
CA LEU A 32 8.87 20.40 -2.63
C LEU A 32 9.29 20.16 -1.17
N ILE A 33 8.36 19.71 -0.37
CA ILE A 33 8.62 19.23 0.98
C ILE A 33 8.85 17.72 0.90
N MET A 34 10.07 17.28 1.20
CA MET A 34 10.43 15.86 1.19
C MET A 34 10.64 15.38 2.62
N ILE A 35 9.89 14.35 3.01
CA ILE A 35 10.05 13.66 4.30
C ILE A 35 10.97 12.47 4.09
N ASP A 36 12.10 12.47 4.76
CA ASP A 36 13.08 11.40 4.70
C ASP A 36 12.77 10.31 5.71
N ILE A 37 12.48 9.11 5.23
CA ILE A 37 12.24 7.92 6.04
C ILE A 37 13.39 6.95 5.81
N PRO A 38 14.25 6.72 6.81
CA PRO A 38 15.40 5.85 6.66
C PRO A 38 14.99 4.38 6.53
N TYR A 39 15.77 3.61 5.78
CA TYR A 39 15.61 2.16 5.71
C TYR A 39 16.01 1.51 7.05
N ASN A 40 15.14 0.66 7.56
CA ASN A 40 15.42 -0.14 8.76
C ASN A 40 16.05 -1.48 8.34
N ASN A 41 17.35 -1.61 8.59
CA ASN A 41 18.13 -2.79 8.25
C ASN A 41 18.15 -3.88 9.33
N THR A 42 17.39 -3.68 10.41
CA THR A 42 17.27 -4.63 11.52
C THR A 42 15.81 -4.97 11.79
N VAL A 43 15.56 -6.05 12.51
CA VAL A 43 14.19 -6.41 12.95
C VAL A 43 13.68 -5.42 14.01
N ASP A 44 14.57 -4.87 14.81
CA ASP A 44 14.22 -3.94 15.87
C ASP A 44 13.90 -2.55 15.37
N VAL A 45 12.98 -1.87 16.04
CA VAL A 45 12.64 -0.47 15.78
C VAL A 45 13.39 0.40 16.78
N HIS A 46 14.42 1.09 16.31
CA HIS A 46 15.24 1.96 17.15
C HIS A 46 14.57 3.31 17.38
N ASP A 47 14.44 3.74 18.62
CA ASP A 47 13.79 5.00 18.97
C ASP A 47 14.51 6.23 18.40
N THR A 48 15.84 6.15 18.19
CA THR A 48 16.61 7.21 17.51
C THR A 48 16.15 7.43 16.07
N ASN A 49 15.82 6.35 15.35
CA ASN A 49 15.32 6.45 13.97
C ASN A 49 13.86 6.95 13.95
N VAL A 50 13.05 6.55 14.93
CA VAL A 50 11.69 7.09 15.09
C VAL A 50 11.75 8.58 15.40
N ALA A 51 12.66 9.02 16.28
CA ALA A 51 12.87 10.43 16.59
C ALA A 51 13.33 11.22 15.34
N TYR A 52 14.19 10.63 14.51
CA TYR A 52 14.57 11.23 13.24
C TYR A 52 13.37 11.45 12.33
N VAL A 53 12.53 10.41 12.13
CA VAL A 53 11.31 10.51 11.31
C VAL A 53 10.35 11.54 11.89
N ARG A 54 10.21 11.59 13.22
CA ARG A 54 9.40 12.60 13.89
C ARG A 54 9.90 14.02 13.58
N ALA A 55 11.19 14.26 13.66
CA ALA A 55 11.77 15.55 13.32
C ALA A 55 11.55 15.94 11.84
N GLN A 56 11.49 14.98 10.93
CA GLN A 56 11.13 15.24 9.52
C GLN A 56 9.66 15.71 9.40
N PHE A 57 8.74 15.13 10.14
CA PHE A 57 7.34 15.58 10.16
C PHE A 57 7.22 16.98 10.79
N ASP A 58 7.93 17.26 11.89
CA ASP A 58 7.91 18.58 12.51
C ASP A 58 8.46 19.65 11.55
N ALA A 59 9.55 19.36 10.85
CA ALA A 59 10.09 20.25 9.82
C ALA A 59 9.12 20.47 8.65
N ALA A 60 8.41 19.42 8.22
CA ALA A 60 7.40 19.53 7.19
C ALA A 60 6.20 20.40 7.64
N ILE A 61 5.76 20.28 8.88
CA ILE A 61 4.71 21.12 9.48
C ILE A 61 5.14 22.58 9.45
N HIS A 62 6.36 22.91 9.89
CA HIS A 62 6.88 24.27 9.84
C HIS A 62 6.89 24.85 8.43
N GLN A 63 7.37 24.09 7.44
CA GLN A 63 7.36 24.53 6.05
C GLN A 63 5.93 24.77 5.53
N LEU A 64 4.99 23.89 5.90
CA LEU A 64 3.57 24.06 5.53
C LEU A 64 2.94 25.29 6.19
N GLU A 65 3.27 25.58 7.45
CA GLU A 65 2.83 26.78 8.14
C GLU A 65 3.33 28.06 7.43
N GLU A 66 4.61 28.08 7.04
CA GLU A 66 5.20 29.19 6.30
C GLU A 66 4.55 29.40 4.93
N LEU A 67 4.34 28.30 4.17
CA LEU A 67 3.76 28.36 2.83
C LEU A 67 2.28 28.76 2.83
N THR A 68 1.53 28.31 3.83
CA THR A 68 0.07 28.49 3.86
C THR A 68 -0.39 29.66 4.74
N GLY A 69 0.47 30.15 5.62
CA GLY A 69 0.13 31.13 6.64
C GLY A 69 -0.80 30.60 7.73
N LYS A 70 -1.04 29.28 7.78
CA LYS A 70 -1.93 28.62 8.74
C LYS A 70 -1.12 27.85 9.77
N LYS A 71 -1.56 27.90 11.01
CA LYS A 71 -0.97 27.11 12.08
C LYS A 71 -1.49 25.67 12.07
N PHE A 72 -0.61 24.72 12.41
CA PHE A 72 -0.98 23.34 12.61
C PHE A 72 -1.97 23.22 13.77
N ASP A 73 -3.01 22.42 13.58
CA ASP A 73 -4.09 22.24 14.54
C ASP A 73 -4.08 20.77 15.01
N GLU A 74 -3.54 20.55 16.21
CA GLU A 74 -3.39 19.23 16.80
C GLU A 74 -4.74 18.48 16.92
N LYS A 75 -5.82 19.19 17.29
CA LYS A 75 -7.15 18.57 17.42
C LYS A 75 -7.71 18.09 16.08
N LYS A 76 -7.48 18.87 15.02
CA LYS A 76 -7.86 18.44 13.68
C LYS A 76 -7.03 17.27 13.21
N PHE A 77 -5.75 17.22 13.57
CA PHE A 77 -4.89 16.11 13.26
C PHE A 77 -5.34 14.82 14.00
N GLU A 78 -5.62 14.90 15.31
CA GLU A 78 -6.16 13.78 16.09
C GLU A 78 -7.46 13.26 15.48
N HIS A 79 -8.40 14.14 15.13
CA HIS A 79 -9.64 13.76 14.47
C HIS A 79 -9.41 13.11 13.09
N ALA A 80 -8.45 13.61 12.32
CA ALA A 80 -8.06 12.98 11.07
C ALA A 80 -7.43 11.58 11.27
N CYS A 81 -6.66 11.39 12.35
CA CYS A 81 -6.14 10.08 12.74
C CYS A 81 -7.26 9.10 13.07
N GLU A 82 -8.26 9.52 13.86
CA GLU A 82 -9.44 8.69 14.17
C GLU A 82 -10.13 8.22 12.90
N ASN A 83 -10.43 9.13 11.97
CA ASN A 83 -11.05 8.77 10.70
C ASN A 83 -10.15 7.87 9.83
N ALA A 84 -8.84 8.13 9.80
CA ALA A 84 -7.88 7.29 9.10
C ALA A 84 -7.83 5.86 9.67
N ASN A 85 -7.91 5.71 10.99
CA ASN A 85 -7.94 4.40 11.65
C ASN A 85 -9.24 3.65 11.37
N ARG A 86 -10.38 4.34 11.23
CA ARG A 86 -11.64 3.74 10.83
C ARG A 86 -11.59 3.19 9.38
N THR A 87 -10.92 3.88 8.47
CA THR A 87 -10.74 3.43 7.07
C THR A 87 -9.71 2.32 6.91
N ALA A 88 -8.82 2.13 7.88
CA ALA A 88 -7.74 1.13 7.82
C ALA A 88 -8.18 -0.31 8.13
N LYS A 89 -9.43 -0.53 8.50
CA LYS A 89 -9.95 -1.88 8.77
C LYS A 89 -10.11 -2.66 7.47
N PRO A 90 -9.47 -3.85 7.34
CA PRO A 90 -9.63 -4.66 6.14
C PRO A 90 -11.05 -5.20 6.04
N ALA A 91 -11.68 -4.97 4.91
CA ALA A 91 -12.93 -5.61 4.56
C ALA A 91 -12.67 -6.94 3.84
N PRO A 92 -13.50 -8.02 4.02
CA PRO A 92 -13.31 -9.32 3.37
C PRO A 92 -13.71 -9.26 1.88
N TYR A 93 -12.90 -8.60 1.09
CA TYR A 93 -13.02 -8.45 -0.36
C TYR A 93 -12.09 -9.37 -1.13
N SER A 94 -12.37 -9.56 -2.43
CA SER A 94 -11.31 -9.97 -3.32
C SER A 94 -10.25 -8.84 -3.39
N GLY A 95 -8.97 -9.19 -3.46
CA GLY A 95 -7.89 -8.21 -3.51
C GLY A 95 -8.01 -7.22 -4.65
N PHE A 96 -8.74 -7.58 -5.67
CA PHE A 96 -8.98 -6.76 -6.84
C PHE A 96 -10.08 -5.72 -6.66
N ASP A 97 -11.12 -6.06 -5.92
CA ASP A 97 -12.12 -5.07 -5.52
C ASP A 97 -11.47 -4.05 -4.56
N LEU A 98 -10.56 -4.52 -3.70
CA LEU A 98 -9.80 -3.65 -2.82
C LEU A 98 -8.91 -2.66 -3.60
N PHE A 99 -8.32 -3.06 -4.73
CA PHE A 99 -7.55 -2.14 -5.57
C PHE A 99 -8.40 -1.01 -6.16
N ASN A 100 -9.68 -1.23 -6.43
CA ASN A 100 -10.60 -0.19 -6.89
C ASN A 100 -10.86 0.87 -5.80
N HIS A 101 -10.76 0.50 -4.51
CA HIS A 101 -10.92 1.41 -3.37
C HIS A 101 -9.61 2.06 -2.90
N MET A 102 -8.48 1.80 -3.57
CA MET A 102 -7.20 2.40 -3.19
C MET A 102 -7.21 3.93 -3.25
N ALA A 103 -7.98 4.52 -4.15
CA ALA A 103 -8.13 5.97 -4.23
C ALA A 103 -8.71 6.52 -2.91
N ASP A 104 -9.74 5.88 -2.37
CA ASP A 104 -10.37 6.29 -1.12
C ASP A 104 -9.43 6.10 0.08
N VAL A 105 -8.71 4.98 0.14
CA VAL A 105 -7.75 4.66 1.21
C VAL A 105 -6.57 5.64 1.21
N VAL A 106 -6.11 6.08 0.05
CA VAL A 106 -4.90 6.91 -0.07
C VAL A 106 -5.23 8.40 -0.12
N THR A 107 -6.22 8.81 -0.94
CA THR A 107 -6.48 10.23 -1.23
C THR A 107 -7.55 10.85 -0.33
N ALA A 108 -8.48 10.05 0.17
CA ALA A 108 -9.56 10.51 1.06
C ALA A 108 -9.34 10.11 2.53
N ARG A 109 -8.20 9.50 2.85
CA ARG A 109 -7.85 9.10 4.21
C ARG A 109 -7.91 10.29 5.17
N GLY A 110 -8.53 10.08 6.34
CA GLY A 110 -8.74 11.11 7.36
C GLY A 110 -10.01 11.94 7.17
N LYS A 111 -10.74 11.76 6.06
CA LYS A 111 -12.06 12.36 5.86
C LYS A 111 -13.16 11.50 6.48
N VAL A 112 -14.19 12.15 7.01
CA VAL A 112 -15.35 11.47 7.62
C VAL A 112 -16.07 10.61 6.59
N GLU A 113 -16.29 11.12 5.39
CA GLU A 113 -17.02 10.45 4.31
C GLU A 113 -16.34 9.13 3.89
N ALA A 114 -15.00 9.12 3.87
CA ALA A 114 -14.25 7.89 3.57
C ALA A 114 -14.41 6.85 4.69
N ALA A 115 -14.37 7.29 5.95
CA ALA A 115 -14.56 6.41 7.09
C ALA A 115 -15.96 5.79 7.10
N GLU A 116 -17.01 6.58 6.88
CA GLU A 116 -18.40 6.12 6.80
C GLU A 116 -18.63 5.14 5.64
N ALA A 117 -18.01 5.41 4.47
CA ALA A 117 -18.10 4.52 3.32
C ALA A 117 -17.49 3.13 3.62
N PHE A 118 -16.32 3.09 4.27
CA PHE A 118 -15.68 1.82 4.65
C PHE A 118 -16.43 1.07 5.76
N GLU A 119 -17.03 1.78 6.72
CA GLU A 119 -17.88 1.15 7.75
C GLU A 119 -19.16 0.55 7.16
N LEU A 120 -19.80 1.24 6.22
CA LEU A 120 -20.96 0.70 5.50
C LEU A 120 -20.58 -0.56 4.73
N LEU A 121 -19.44 -0.52 4.04
CA LEU A 121 -18.91 -1.64 3.30
C LEU A 121 -18.59 -2.85 4.20
N GLU A 122 -17.94 -2.64 5.35
CA GLU A 122 -17.68 -3.69 6.35
C GLU A 122 -18.99 -4.34 6.82
N LYS A 123 -20.01 -3.54 7.04
CA LYS A 123 -21.34 -4.01 7.45
C LYS A 123 -22.02 -4.86 6.37
N ASP A 124 -22.04 -4.39 5.12
CA ASP A 124 -22.67 -5.11 4.01
C ASP A 124 -22.00 -6.47 3.77
N LEU A 125 -20.66 -6.51 3.88
CA LEU A 125 -19.90 -7.74 3.75
C LEU A 125 -20.13 -8.70 4.92
N ALA A 126 -20.22 -8.18 6.15
CA ALA A 126 -20.52 -9.00 7.32
C ALA A 126 -21.92 -9.62 7.21
N GLU A 127 -22.90 -8.90 6.67
CA GLU A 127 -24.23 -9.41 6.40
C GLU A 127 -24.20 -10.49 5.30
N ALA A 128 -23.50 -10.26 4.20
CA ALA A 128 -23.36 -11.26 3.13
C ALA A 128 -22.71 -12.57 3.63
N VAL A 129 -21.69 -12.47 4.48
CA VAL A 129 -21.05 -13.64 5.10
C VAL A 129 -22.04 -14.40 6.01
N LYS A 130 -22.83 -13.70 6.83
CA LYS A 130 -23.86 -14.34 7.68
C LYS A 130 -24.92 -15.08 6.88
N GLU A 131 -25.27 -14.55 5.71
CA GLU A 131 -26.23 -15.16 4.79
C GLU A 131 -25.63 -16.27 3.93
N GLY A 132 -24.35 -16.58 4.10
CA GLY A 132 -23.64 -17.59 3.29
C GLY A 132 -23.47 -17.18 1.81
N LYS A 133 -23.61 -15.89 1.51
CA LYS A 133 -23.37 -15.35 0.17
C LYS A 133 -21.90 -15.19 -0.08
N SER A 134 -21.46 -15.65 -1.26
CA SER A 134 -20.09 -15.38 -1.72
C SER A 134 -19.99 -13.93 -2.20
N THR A 135 -18.94 -13.25 -1.78
CA THR A 135 -18.55 -11.93 -2.33
C THR A 135 -17.81 -12.06 -3.66
N THR A 136 -17.48 -13.29 -4.06
CA THR A 136 -16.76 -13.60 -5.30
C THR A 136 -17.76 -13.90 -6.42
N PRO A 137 -17.72 -13.18 -7.56
CA PRO A 137 -18.69 -13.33 -8.65
C PRO A 137 -18.47 -14.58 -9.52
N PHE A 138 -17.58 -15.49 -9.11
CA PHE A 138 -17.24 -16.72 -9.82
C PHE A 138 -16.92 -17.84 -8.82
N PRO A 139 -17.00 -19.14 -9.24
CA PRO A 139 -16.64 -20.25 -8.37
C PRO A 139 -15.13 -20.21 -8.01
N GLU A 140 -14.85 -20.06 -6.72
CA GLU A 140 -13.48 -20.10 -6.19
C GLU A 140 -12.96 -21.55 -6.20
N LYS A 141 -11.82 -21.78 -6.88
CA LYS A 141 -11.09 -23.06 -6.87
C LYS A 141 -9.78 -22.97 -6.12
N TYR A 142 -9.10 -21.80 -6.29
CA TYR A 142 -7.80 -21.52 -5.69
C TYR A 142 -7.79 -20.11 -5.11
N ARG A 143 -7.06 -19.96 -4.02
CA ARG A 143 -6.84 -18.70 -3.31
C ARG A 143 -5.39 -18.28 -3.46
N VAL A 144 -5.14 -17.07 -3.90
CA VAL A 144 -3.77 -16.57 -4.07
C VAL A 144 -3.55 -15.23 -3.38
N MET A 145 -2.32 -15.02 -2.93
CA MET A 145 -1.85 -13.70 -2.56
C MET A 145 -1.26 -13.01 -3.79
N PHE A 146 -1.65 -11.77 -4.05
CA PHE A 146 -0.99 -10.91 -5.02
C PHE A 146 0.08 -10.08 -4.29
N GLU A 147 1.35 -10.37 -4.58
CA GLU A 147 2.51 -9.66 -4.07
C GLU A 147 2.99 -8.65 -5.09
N GLY A 148 2.93 -7.37 -4.71
CA GLY A 148 3.41 -6.27 -5.54
C GLY A 148 2.38 -5.17 -5.76
N ILE A 149 2.82 -4.13 -6.42
CA ILE A 149 1.98 -3.00 -6.83
C ILE A 149 1.25 -3.41 -8.11
N PRO A 150 -0.05 -3.17 -8.27
CA PRO A 150 -0.76 -3.56 -9.49
C PRO A 150 -0.23 -2.85 -10.74
N CYS A 151 -0.35 -3.50 -11.90
CA CYS A 151 -0.21 -2.83 -13.21
C CYS A 151 -1.48 -2.03 -13.47
N TRP A 152 -1.57 -0.80 -12.96
CA TRP A 152 -2.79 0.00 -12.99
C TRP A 152 -3.41 0.14 -14.39
N PRO A 153 -2.61 0.42 -15.47
CA PRO A 153 -3.17 0.53 -16.82
C PRO A 153 -3.69 -0.77 -17.40
N LYS A 154 -3.34 -1.92 -16.80
CA LYS A 154 -3.67 -3.28 -17.25
C LYS A 154 -4.43 -4.11 -16.22
N LEU A 155 -5.05 -3.45 -15.26
CA LEU A 155 -5.76 -4.11 -14.17
C LEU A 155 -6.80 -5.15 -14.67
N PRO A 156 -7.67 -4.86 -15.66
CA PRO A 156 -8.59 -5.85 -16.21
C PRO A 156 -7.89 -7.06 -16.84
N ASN A 157 -6.71 -6.87 -17.45
CA ASN A 157 -5.94 -7.96 -18.07
C ASN A 157 -5.33 -8.89 -17.02
N LEU A 158 -5.00 -8.38 -15.81
CA LEU A 158 -4.55 -9.21 -14.69
C LEU A 158 -5.68 -10.10 -14.16
N PHE A 159 -6.91 -9.59 -14.12
CA PHE A 159 -8.04 -10.28 -13.51
C PHE A 159 -8.71 -11.34 -14.35
N LYS A 160 -8.84 -11.03 -15.65
CA LYS A 160 -9.63 -11.85 -16.55
C LYS A 160 -9.16 -13.32 -16.58
N PRO A 161 -7.86 -13.62 -16.78
CA PRO A 161 -7.38 -15.01 -16.80
C PRO A 161 -7.51 -15.67 -15.43
N LEU A 162 -7.28 -14.98 -14.32
CA LEU A 162 -7.45 -15.53 -12.98
C LEU A 162 -8.90 -15.94 -12.72
N LYS A 163 -9.85 -15.04 -12.98
CA LYS A 163 -11.29 -15.34 -12.85
C LYS A 163 -11.73 -16.51 -13.73
N ALA A 164 -11.25 -16.56 -14.98
CA ALA A 164 -11.60 -17.62 -15.91
C ALA A 164 -11.15 -19.02 -15.42
N ASN A 165 -10.07 -19.07 -14.65
CA ASN A 165 -9.52 -20.30 -14.07
C ASN A 165 -10.00 -20.58 -12.64
N GLY A 166 -10.87 -19.75 -12.07
CA GLY A 166 -11.37 -19.89 -10.70
C GLY A 166 -10.33 -19.52 -9.63
N VAL A 167 -9.32 -18.72 -10.00
CA VAL A 167 -8.29 -18.22 -9.09
C VAL A 167 -8.79 -16.91 -8.46
N ASN A 168 -9.00 -16.92 -7.15
CA ASN A 168 -9.39 -15.76 -6.39
C ASN A 168 -8.18 -15.15 -5.69
N VAL A 169 -7.97 -13.85 -5.85
CA VAL A 169 -6.98 -13.10 -5.09
C VAL A 169 -7.61 -12.71 -3.75
N THR A 170 -7.40 -13.54 -2.74
CA THR A 170 -7.96 -13.33 -1.40
C THR A 170 -7.05 -12.51 -0.50
N ALA A 171 -5.80 -12.33 -0.89
CA ALA A 171 -4.79 -11.59 -0.14
C ALA A 171 -4.02 -10.66 -1.07
N VAL A 172 -3.73 -9.48 -0.59
CA VAL A 172 -2.88 -8.50 -1.26
C VAL A 172 -1.95 -7.85 -0.24
N VAL A 173 -0.77 -7.43 -0.69
CA VAL A 173 0.21 -6.75 0.17
C VAL A 173 0.14 -5.24 0.00
N TYR A 174 -0.18 -4.77 -1.20
CA TYR A 174 -0.13 -3.35 -1.51
C TYR A 174 -1.13 -2.51 -0.72
N ALA A 175 -2.39 -2.92 -0.61
CA ALA A 175 -3.40 -2.15 0.10
C ALA A 175 -3.16 -2.09 1.62
N PRO A 176 -2.86 -3.20 2.33
CA PRO A 176 -2.48 -3.15 3.74
C PRO A 176 -1.22 -2.34 4.03
N ALA A 177 -0.32 -2.19 3.04
CA ALA A 177 0.87 -1.35 3.18
C ALA A 177 0.55 0.12 3.46
N PHE A 178 -0.66 0.58 3.15
CA PHE A 178 -1.15 1.92 3.46
C PHE A 178 -2.10 1.95 4.67
N GLY A 179 -2.38 0.79 5.26
CA GLY A 179 -3.31 0.62 6.39
C GLY A 179 -2.71 1.01 7.74
N PHE A 180 -1.93 2.09 7.81
CA PHE A 180 -1.32 2.55 9.06
C PHE A 180 -2.37 2.97 10.08
N VAL A 181 -2.17 2.54 11.33
CA VAL A 181 -2.97 2.96 12.48
C VAL A 181 -2.08 3.78 13.41
N TYR A 182 -2.51 4.99 13.72
CA TYR A 182 -1.80 5.89 14.64
C TYR A 182 -2.76 6.95 15.19
N ASN A 183 -2.53 7.40 16.44
CA ASN A 183 -3.37 8.36 17.13
C ASN A 183 -2.67 9.70 17.36
N ASN A 184 -1.36 9.74 17.20
CA ASN A 184 -0.52 10.92 17.40
C ASN A 184 0.68 10.90 16.46
N MET A 185 1.45 11.97 16.45
CA MET A 185 2.59 12.17 15.55
C MET A 185 3.73 11.17 15.80
N ASP A 186 3.97 10.77 17.06
CA ASP A 186 5.03 9.81 17.39
C ASP A 186 4.67 8.39 16.91
N GLU A 187 3.41 8.01 17.08
CA GLU A 187 2.89 6.76 16.52
C GLU A 187 2.92 6.78 14.98
N MET A 188 2.59 7.92 14.36
CA MET A 188 2.68 8.09 12.91
C MET A 188 4.13 7.93 12.43
N ALA A 189 5.10 8.57 13.10
CA ALA A 189 6.52 8.42 12.76
C ALA A 189 6.97 6.95 12.86
N ARG A 190 6.55 6.25 13.91
CA ARG A 190 6.83 4.83 14.10
C ARG A 190 6.17 3.96 13.04
N ALA A 191 4.93 4.27 12.63
CA ALA A 191 4.21 3.55 11.58
C ALA A 191 4.89 3.70 10.22
N TYR A 192 5.30 4.90 9.86
CA TYR A 192 6.04 5.17 8.61
C TYR A 192 7.40 4.49 8.59
N TYR A 193 8.11 4.44 9.73
CA TYR A 193 9.39 3.73 9.82
C TYR A 193 9.24 2.20 9.67
N LYS A 194 8.06 1.66 9.94
CA LYS A 194 7.69 0.25 9.74
C LYS A 194 7.03 -0.04 8.39
N ALA A 195 6.93 0.95 7.50
CA ALA A 195 6.32 0.73 6.19
C ALA A 195 7.08 -0.34 5.39
N PRO A 196 6.41 -1.14 4.54
CA PRO A 196 7.01 -2.27 3.84
C PRO A 196 8.28 -1.96 3.03
N ASN A 197 8.41 -0.74 2.53
CA ASN A 197 9.59 -0.29 1.81
C ASN A 197 10.73 0.20 2.74
N SER A 198 10.49 0.26 4.04
CA SER A 198 11.45 0.77 5.02
C SER A 198 11.99 -0.32 5.96
N VAL A 199 11.50 -1.56 5.86
CA VAL A 199 11.88 -2.66 6.75
C VAL A 199 12.83 -3.65 6.08
N CYS A 200 13.62 -4.36 6.90
CA CYS A 200 14.49 -5.43 6.41
C CYS A 200 13.69 -6.60 5.85
N ILE A 201 14.37 -7.47 5.11
CA ILE A 201 13.70 -8.58 4.40
C ILE A 201 13.05 -9.56 5.38
N GLU A 202 13.62 -9.79 6.54
CA GLU A 202 13.08 -10.67 7.59
C GLU A 202 11.70 -10.20 8.04
N GLN A 203 11.56 -8.93 8.42
CA GLN A 203 10.26 -8.35 8.78
C GLN A 203 9.29 -8.33 7.60
N GLY A 204 9.81 -8.05 6.40
CA GLY A 204 9.01 -8.05 5.19
C GLY A 204 8.43 -9.43 4.85
N VAL A 205 9.20 -10.50 5.06
CA VAL A 205 8.77 -11.90 4.86
C VAL A 205 7.75 -12.29 5.93
N ASP A 206 8.08 -12.12 7.21
CA ASP A 206 7.20 -12.50 8.33
C ASP A 206 5.81 -11.90 8.22
N TRP A 207 5.75 -10.60 7.87
CA TRP A 207 4.48 -9.91 7.67
C TRP A 207 3.64 -10.51 6.54
N ARG A 208 4.28 -10.79 5.40
CA ARG A 208 3.61 -11.36 4.22
C ARG A 208 3.18 -12.79 4.42
N GLU A 209 4.00 -13.58 5.11
CA GLU A 209 3.63 -14.94 5.49
C GLU A 209 2.44 -14.97 6.43
N GLY A 210 2.35 -14.02 7.36
CA GLY A 210 1.16 -13.81 8.19
C GLY A 210 -0.08 -13.60 7.32
N ILE A 211 -0.01 -12.69 6.34
CA ILE A 211 -1.11 -12.45 5.39
C ILE A 211 -1.50 -13.74 4.64
N CYS A 212 -0.51 -14.52 4.18
CA CYS A 212 -0.76 -15.79 3.50
C CYS A 212 -1.50 -16.80 4.39
N ARG A 213 -1.04 -16.97 5.63
CA ARG A 213 -1.65 -17.89 6.60
C ARG A 213 -3.07 -17.49 6.97
N ASP A 214 -3.29 -16.20 7.27
CA ASP A 214 -4.61 -15.66 7.66
C ASP A 214 -5.64 -15.83 6.54
N ASN A 215 -5.23 -15.67 5.29
CA ASN A 215 -6.07 -15.80 4.12
C ASN A 215 -6.09 -17.22 3.52
N LYS A 216 -5.36 -18.16 4.10
CA LYS A 216 -5.32 -19.59 3.66
C LYS A 216 -5.06 -19.71 2.16
N VAL A 217 -3.99 -19.09 1.68
CA VAL A 217 -3.66 -19.05 0.26
C VAL A 217 -3.05 -20.37 -0.21
N ASP A 218 -3.40 -20.78 -1.44
CA ASP A 218 -2.85 -21.97 -2.12
C ASP A 218 -1.60 -21.63 -2.94
N GLY A 219 -1.32 -20.32 -3.16
CA GLY A 219 -0.17 -19.87 -3.94
C GLY A 219 0.05 -18.37 -3.87
N VAL A 220 1.16 -17.90 -4.44
CA VAL A 220 1.52 -16.48 -4.49
C VAL A 220 1.82 -16.07 -5.93
N LEU A 221 1.23 -14.97 -6.37
CA LEU A 221 1.50 -14.31 -7.64
C LEU A 221 2.33 -13.06 -7.40
N VAL A 222 3.58 -13.05 -7.89
CA VAL A 222 4.56 -11.98 -7.65
C VAL A 222 4.70 -11.09 -8.87
N HIS A 223 4.43 -9.81 -8.72
CA HIS A 223 4.67 -8.79 -9.74
C HIS A 223 6.03 -8.13 -9.56
N TYR A 224 6.95 -8.35 -10.50
CA TYR A 224 8.24 -7.66 -10.58
C TYR A 224 8.06 -6.29 -11.22
N ASN A 225 7.69 -5.31 -10.39
CA ASN A 225 7.38 -3.96 -10.84
C ASN A 225 8.66 -3.19 -11.18
N ARG A 226 8.88 -2.85 -12.45
CA ARG A 226 10.09 -2.16 -12.94
C ARG A 226 10.24 -0.74 -12.39
N SER A 227 9.14 -0.07 -12.10
CA SER A 227 9.11 1.30 -11.59
C SER A 227 9.31 1.43 -10.08
N CYS A 228 9.40 0.33 -9.33
CA CYS A 228 9.58 0.38 -7.88
C CYS A 228 10.73 -0.53 -7.42
N LYS A 229 11.95 -0.03 -7.48
CA LYS A 229 13.13 -0.79 -7.04
C LYS A 229 13.12 -1.14 -5.55
N PRO A 230 12.70 -0.25 -4.62
CA PRO A 230 12.60 -0.61 -3.20
C PRO A 230 11.69 -1.80 -2.93
N TRP A 231 10.60 -1.94 -3.70
CA TRP A 231 9.70 -3.07 -3.58
C TRP A 231 10.22 -4.32 -4.31
N SER A 232 10.67 -4.15 -5.55
CA SER A 232 11.02 -5.30 -6.41
C SER A 232 12.42 -5.86 -6.17
N GLY A 233 13.30 -5.11 -5.51
CA GLY A 233 14.70 -5.49 -5.36
C GLY A 233 14.95 -6.76 -4.55
N TYR A 234 14.00 -7.19 -3.73
CA TYR A 234 14.09 -8.40 -2.91
C TYR A 234 13.03 -9.46 -3.27
N MET A 235 12.22 -9.25 -4.32
CA MET A 235 11.11 -10.15 -4.67
C MET A 235 11.55 -11.58 -5.00
N ALA A 236 12.69 -11.77 -5.64
CA ALA A 236 13.21 -13.10 -5.94
C ALA A 236 13.52 -13.89 -4.66
N GLU A 237 14.15 -13.26 -3.67
CA GLU A 237 14.40 -13.90 -2.37
C GLU A 237 13.10 -14.12 -1.59
N MET A 238 12.18 -13.18 -1.65
CA MET A 238 10.86 -13.30 -1.05
C MET A 238 10.09 -14.51 -1.62
N GLN A 239 10.04 -14.63 -2.95
CA GLN A 239 9.43 -15.78 -3.63
C GLN A 239 10.06 -17.11 -3.21
N ARG A 240 11.39 -17.15 -3.10
CA ARG A 240 12.13 -18.34 -2.63
C ARG A 240 11.73 -18.73 -1.20
N ARG A 241 11.59 -17.75 -0.32
CA ARG A 241 11.18 -17.98 1.09
C ARG A 241 9.73 -18.45 1.18
N PHE A 242 8.78 -17.83 0.48
CA PHE A 242 7.39 -18.29 0.47
C PHE A 242 7.28 -19.75 0.04
N THR A 243 7.99 -20.14 -1.02
CA THR A 243 8.00 -21.54 -1.46
C THR A 243 8.59 -22.48 -0.40
N LYS A 244 9.69 -22.04 0.26
CA LYS A 244 10.38 -22.86 1.26
C LYS A 244 9.62 -22.93 2.58
N ASP A 245 9.13 -21.79 3.09
CA ASP A 245 8.67 -21.64 4.46
C ASP A 245 7.16 -21.90 4.59
N LEU A 246 6.38 -21.58 3.53
CA LEU A 246 4.93 -21.86 3.45
C LEU A 246 4.61 -23.12 2.66
N GLY A 247 5.52 -23.62 1.82
CA GLY A 247 5.28 -24.76 0.96
C GLY A 247 4.28 -24.50 -0.17
N VAL A 248 4.01 -23.21 -0.51
CA VAL A 248 3.06 -22.85 -1.57
C VAL A 248 3.78 -22.52 -2.87
N PRO A 249 3.21 -22.84 -4.04
CA PRO A 249 3.77 -22.46 -5.32
C PRO A 249 3.75 -20.92 -5.48
N CYS A 250 4.82 -20.39 -6.09
CA CYS A 250 4.94 -18.99 -6.41
C CYS A 250 5.22 -18.82 -7.90
N ALA A 251 4.41 -18.02 -8.57
CA ALA A 251 4.64 -17.59 -9.94
C ALA A 251 4.97 -16.10 -9.99
N GLY A 252 5.89 -15.70 -10.86
CA GLY A 252 6.29 -14.31 -11.01
C GLY A 252 6.11 -13.82 -12.44
N PHE A 253 5.76 -12.57 -12.60
CA PHE A 253 5.67 -11.90 -13.90
C PHE A 253 6.27 -10.51 -13.87
N ASP A 254 6.79 -10.09 -15.00
CA ASP A 254 7.31 -8.75 -15.24
C ASP A 254 6.20 -7.77 -15.61
N GLY A 255 6.30 -6.56 -15.09
CA GLY A 255 5.35 -5.52 -15.43
C GLY A 255 5.75 -4.15 -14.89
N ASP A 256 4.85 -3.22 -14.98
CA ASP A 256 5.05 -1.86 -14.50
C ASP A 256 3.73 -1.24 -14.01
N GLN A 257 3.80 -0.57 -12.87
CA GLN A 257 2.63 0.11 -12.30
C GLN A 257 2.13 1.28 -13.16
N ALA A 258 2.98 1.87 -14.00
CA ALA A 258 2.70 3.09 -14.74
C ALA A 258 2.82 2.93 -16.25
N ASP A 259 3.79 2.16 -16.74
CA ASP A 259 4.06 1.98 -18.16
C ASP A 259 3.45 0.68 -18.71
N PRO A 260 2.31 0.77 -19.46
CA PRO A 260 1.63 -0.42 -19.97
C PRO A 260 2.45 -1.21 -21.00
N ARG A 261 3.53 -0.64 -21.56
CA ARG A 261 4.40 -1.30 -22.53
C ARG A 261 5.25 -2.40 -21.90
N ASN A 262 5.44 -2.33 -20.58
CA ASN A 262 6.19 -3.32 -19.81
C ASN A 262 5.36 -4.54 -19.39
N PHE A 263 4.07 -4.59 -19.66
CA PHE A 263 3.22 -5.75 -19.39
C PHE A 263 3.04 -6.60 -20.66
N ASN A 264 3.47 -7.85 -20.58
CA ASN A 264 3.31 -8.82 -21.66
C ASN A 264 2.19 -9.80 -21.30
N GLU A 265 1.04 -9.66 -21.96
CA GLU A 265 -0.16 -10.44 -21.70
C GLU A 265 0.06 -11.94 -21.97
N ALA A 266 0.71 -12.27 -23.10
CA ALA A 266 0.99 -13.67 -23.46
C ALA A 266 1.97 -14.38 -22.50
N GLN A 267 2.82 -13.63 -21.80
CA GLN A 267 3.70 -14.20 -20.78
C GLN A 267 2.97 -14.35 -19.44
N TYR A 268 1.98 -13.50 -19.20
CA TYR A 268 1.18 -13.53 -17.97
C TYR A 268 0.15 -14.68 -17.99
N GLU A 269 -0.50 -14.94 -19.12
CA GLU A 269 -1.41 -16.05 -19.36
C GLU A 269 -0.70 -17.42 -19.39
#